data_18fc0fc494815f7e177ab12286d3685f
#
_entry.id   18fc0fc494815f7e177ab12286d3685f
#
_cell.length_a   1.000
_cell.length_b   1.000
_cell.length_c   1.000
_cell.angle_alpha   90.00
_cell.angle_beta   90.00
_cell.angle_gamma   90.00
#
_symmetry.space_group_name_H-M   'P 1'
#
loop_
_entity.id
_entity.type
_entity.pdbx_description
1 polymer ?
#
loop_
_entity_poly.entity_id
_entity_poly.type
_entity_poly.pdbx_seq_one_letter_code
_entity_poly.pdbx_strand_id
1 'polypeptide(L)'
;MLHSVTIGEAARQSGSPKILAQSVAWQLPDGPDAQAVAELERSVLAEGGVVLRYGQFYGPGTYNEQQPPEGPRVHIDRAAERTVEALGEPTGIVAIID
;
A
#
# COMPACT_ATOMS: atom_id res chain seq x y z
N MET A 1 9.28 -2.56 -2.18
CA MET A 1 9.59 -1.63 -3.18
C MET A 1 9.45 -2.14 -4.56
N LEU A 2 10.17 -3.17 -4.91
CA LEU A 2 10.09 -3.73 -6.24
C LEU A 2 8.80 -4.50 -6.47
N HIS A 3 8.07 -4.80 -5.41
CA HIS A 3 6.82 -5.54 -5.50
C HIS A 3 5.75 -4.82 -6.31
N SER A 4 5.68 -3.49 -6.20
CA SER A 4 4.67 -2.77 -6.97
C SER A 4 4.93 -2.84 -8.46
N VAL A 5 6.20 -2.84 -8.87
CA VAL A 5 6.55 -2.99 -10.29
C VAL A 5 6.16 -4.39 -10.78
N THR A 6 6.48 -5.42 -9.97
CA THR A 6 6.14 -6.80 -10.32
C THR A 6 4.63 -6.98 -10.46
N ILE A 7 3.86 -6.41 -9.54
CA ILE A 7 2.41 -6.48 -9.59
C ILE A 7 1.91 -5.77 -10.84
N GLY A 8 2.49 -4.62 -11.19
CA GLY A 8 2.12 -3.89 -12.38
C GLY A 8 2.35 -4.69 -13.65
N GLU A 9 3.48 -5.40 -13.72
CA GLU A 9 3.77 -6.23 -14.87
C GLU A 9 2.77 -7.38 -15.01
N ALA A 10 2.46 -8.04 -13.89
CA ALA A 10 1.48 -9.12 -13.89
C ALA A 10 0.11 -8.62 -14.34
N ALA A 11 -0.28 -7.45 -13.88
CA ALA A 11 -1.56 -6.86 -14.27
C ALA A 11 -1.60 -6.56 -15.76
N ARG A 12 -0.50 -6.04 -16.32
CA ARG A 12 -0.45 -5.79 -17.75
C ARG A 12 -0.54 -7.07 -18.56
N GLN A 13 0.14 -8.12 -18.11
CA GLN A 13 0.12 -9.40 -18.81
C GLN A 13 -1.26 -10.02 -18.80
N SER A 14 -2.03 -9.77 -17.75
CA SER A 14 -3.39 -10.29 -17.67
C SER A 14 -4.41 -9.41 -18.38
N GLY A 15 -3.97 -8.34 -19.02
CA GLY A 15 -4.86 -7.43 -19.74
C GLY A 15 -5.47 -6.36 -18.86
N SER A 16 -5.06 -6.26 -17.60
CA SER A 16 -5.53 -5.24 -16.67
C SER A 16 -4.36 -4.36 -16.25
N PRO A 17 -4.03 -3.34 -17.04
CA PRO A 17 -2.85 -2.50 -16.76
C PRO A 17 -3.10 -1.64 -15.53
N LYS A 18 -2.72 -2.15 -14.37
CA LYS A 18 -2.86 -1.44 -13.12
C LYS A 18 -1.60 -1.59 -12.29
N ILE A 19 -1.09 -0.48 -11.81
CA ILE A 19 0.07 -0.45 -10.96
C ILE A 19 -0.40 -0.18 -9.54
N LEU A 20 0.04 -1.01 -8.60
CA LEU A 20 -0.25 -0.84 -7.18
C LEU A 20 1.05 -0.56 -6.46
N ALA A 21 1.07 0.45 -5.61
CA ALA A 21 2.23 0.76 -4.80
C ALA A 21 1.87 0.66 -3.32
N GLN A 22 2.74 0.04 -2.56
CA GLN A 22 2.61 0.03 -1.10
C GLN A 22 3.21 1.31 -0.53
N SER A 23 2.48 1.94 0.35
CA SER A 23 2.94 3.11 1.06
C SER A 23 2.51 3.00 2.51
N VAL A 24 2.65 4.06 3.28
CA VAL A 24 2.34 4.04 4.70
C VAL A 24 1.26 5.05 5.02
N ALA A 25 0.41 4.70 5.99
CA ALA A 25 -0.70 5.55 6.40
C ALA A 25 -0.30 6.56 7.47
N TRP A 26 0.92 6.45 8.01
CA TRP A 26 1.38 7.41 9.02
C TRP A 26 2.33 8.41 8.39
N GLN A 27 2.48 9.55 9.06
CA GLN A 27 3.34 10.62 8.56
C GLN A 27 4.80 10.29 8.84
N LEU A 28 5.63 10.36 7.80
CA LEU A 28 7.07 10.15 7.94
C LEU A 28 7.73 11.47 8.30
N PRO A 29 8.80 11.43 9.13
CA PRO A 29 9.59 12.64 9.38
C PRO A 29 10.18 13.18 8.07
N ASP A 30 10.35 14.50 8.00
CA ASP A 30 10.98 15.11 6.84
C ASP A 30 12.36 14.50 6.62
N GLY A 31 12.68 14.21 5.37
CA GLY A 31 13.97 13.62 5.03
C GLY A 31 13.90 12.76 3.80
N PRO A 32 14.99 12.01 3.52
CA PRO A 32 15.08 11.20 2.31
C PRO A 32 13.98 10.15 2.19
N ASP A 33 13.57 9.54 3.30
CA ASP A 33 12.54 8.50 3.26
C ASP A 33 11.19 9.09 2.85
N ALA A 34 10.82 10.22 3.45
CA ALA A 34 9.57 10.88 3.11
C ALA A 34 9.57 11.34 1.66
N GLN A 35 10.72 11.83 1.17
CA GLN A 35 10.83 12.26 -0.21
C GLN A 35 10.73 11.09 -1.17
N ALA A 36 11.32 9.96 -0.83
CA ALA A 36 11.26 8.77 -1.67
C ALA A 36 9.83 8.23 -1.77
N VAL A 37 9.11 8.23 -0.65
CA VAL A 37 7.71 7.77 -0.64
C VAL A 37 6.85 8.72 -1.46
N ALA A 38 7.04 10.03 -1.30
CA ALA A 38 6.26 11.00 -2.07
C ALA A 38 6.51 10.85 -3.56
N GLU A 39 7.74 10.60 -3.96
CA GLU A 39 8.10 10.40 -5.35
C GLU A 39 7.46 9.14 -5.91
N LEU A 40 7.50 8.05 -5.14
CA LEU A 40 6.88 6.80 -5.54
C LEU A 40 5.37 6.99 -5.74
N GLU A 41 4.70 7.63 -4.79
CA GLU A 41 3.26 7.85 -4.89
C GLU A 41 2.93 8.69 -6.11
N ARG A 42 3.69 9.75 -6.34
CA ARG A 42 3.47 10.63 -7.48
C ARG A 42 3.63 9.88 -8.80
N SER A 43 4.68 9.07 -8.89
CA SER A 43 4.95 8.29 -10.11
C SER A 43 3.83 7.29 -10.41
N VAL A 44 3.36 6.61 -9.37
CA VAL A 44 2.29 5.62 -9.53
C VAL A 44 0.99 6.30 -9.97
N LEU A 45 0.65 7.42 -9.35
CA LEU A 45 -0.56 8.15 -9.71
C LEU A 45 -0.48 8.70 -11.11
N ALA A 46 0.69 9.14 -11.54
CA ALA A 46 0.89 9.65 -12.90
C ALA A 46 0.68 8.56 -13.94
N GLU A 47 0.92 7.30 -13.57
CA GLU A 47 0.69 6.16 -14.45
C GLU A 47 -0.73 5.61 -14.36
N GLY A 48 -1.59 6.26 -13.59
CA GLY A 48 -2.97 5.78 -13.42
C GLY A 48 -3.10 4.64 -12.43
N GLY A 49 -2.09 4.42 -11.61
CA GLY A 49 -2.10 3.36 -10.62
C GLY A 49 -2.79 3.74 -9.32
N VAL A 50 -2.75 2.83 -8.35
CA VAL A 50 -3.36 3.01 -7.05
C VAL A 50 -2.27 2.95 -5.98
N VAL A 51 -2.29 3.90 -5.05
CA VAL A 51 -1.39 3.92 -3.92
C VAL A 51 -2.14 3.35 -2.72
N LEU A 52 -1.58 2.31 -2.12
CA LEU A 52 -2.16 1.67 -0.94
C LEU A 52 -1.36 2.10 0.28
N ARG A 53 -1.96 2.93 1.12
CA ARG A 53 -1.33 3.40 2.34
C ARG A 53 -1.75 2.52 3.50
N TYR A 54 -0.86 1.63 3.90
CA TYR A 54 -1.13 0.68 4.97
C TYR A 54 -0.80 1.26 6.34
N GLY A 55 -1.66 0.98 7.30
CA GLY A 55 -1.31 1.15 8.71
C GLY A 55 -0.31 0.07 9.12
N GLN A 56 0.17 0.15 10.36
CA GLN A 56 1.07 -0.87 10.89
C GLN A 56 0.30 -2.18 11.02
N PHE A 57 0.91 -3.27 10.57
CA PHE A 57 0.28 -4.57 10.64
C PHE A 57 0.31 -5.13 12.05
N TYR A 58 -0.77 -5.79 12.44
CA TYR A 58 -0.80 -6.55 13.68
C TYR A 58 -1.53 -7.87 13.45
N GLY A 59 -1.34 -8.82 14.36
CA GLY A 59 -1.93 -10.13 14.24
C GLY A 59 -0.89 -11.21 14.01
N PRO A 60 -1.32 -12.45 13.77
CA PRO A 60 -0.39 -13.59 13.65
C PRO A 60 0.63 -13.37 12.54
N GLY A 61 1.89 -13.62 12.84
CA GLY A 61 2.97 -13.52 11.86
C GLY A 61 3.50 -12.12 11.63
N THR A 62 2.96 -11.13 12.31
CA THR A 62 3.44 -9.75 12.19
C THR A 62 4.35 -9.39 13.36
N TYR A 63 4.96 -8.22 13.27
CA TYR A 63 5.79 -7.71 14.35
C TYR A 63 4.98 -7.48 15.63
N ASN A 64 3.68 -7.23 15.51
CA ASN A 64 2.78 -6.91 16.63
C ASN A 64 1.76 -8.01 16.81
N GLU A 65 2.22 -9.20 17.21
CA GLU A 65 1.32 -10.35 17.30
C GLU A 65 0.34 -10.31 18.46
N GLN A 66 0.76 -9.71 19.58
CA GLN A 66 -0.03 -9.79 20.81
C GLN A 66 -0.84 -8.54 21.11
N GLN A 67 -0.40 -7.41 20.61
CA GLN A 67 -1.11 -6.15 20.83
C GLN A 67 -1.09 -5.32 19.58
N PRO A 68 -2.20 -4.63 19.27
CA PRO A 68 -2.20 -3.67 18.17
C PRO A 68 -1.26 -2.51 18.49
N PRO A 69 -0.51 -2.00 17.50
CA PRO A 69 0.29 -0.80 17.71
C PRO A 69 -0.61 0.42 17.84
N GLU A 70 -0.05 1.51 18.36
CA GLU A 70 -0.76 2.77 18.39
C GLU A 70 -0.69 3.43 17.01
N GLY A 71 -1.64 4.33 16.77
CA GLY A 71 -1.69 5.04 15.50
C GLY A 71 -2.36 4.24 14.41
N PRO A 72 -2.18 4.63 13.15
CA PRO A 72 -2.79 3.92 12.02
C PRO A 72 -2.31 2.47 11.99
N ARG A 73 -3.27 1.55 12.00
CA ARG A 73 -2.96 0.11 12.06
C ARG A 73 -4.00 -0.68 11.29
N VAL A 74 -3.65 -1.90 10.93
CA VAL A 74 -4.58 -2.80 10.27
C VAL A 74 -4.23 -4.25 10.62
N HIS A 75 -5.26 -5.03 10.95
CA HIS A 75 -5.06 -6.47 11.17
C HIS A 75 -4.63 -7.11 9.85
N ILE A 76 -3.69 -8.05 9.93
CA ILE A 76 -3.09 -8.63 8.73
C ILE A 76 -4.13 -9.28 7.81
N ASP A 77 -5.16 -9.93 8.36
CA ASP A 77 -6.20 -10.54 7.54
C ASP A 77 -7.04 -9.48 6.85
N ARG A 78 -7.34 -8.39 7.53
CA ARG A 78 -8.10 -7.29 6.97
C ARG A 78 -7.30 -6.60 5.88
N ALA A 79 -5.99 -6.48 6.08
CA ALA A 79 -5.12 -5.88 5.07
C ALA A 79 -5.18 -6.66 3.77
N ALA A 80 -5.14 -7.98 3.86
CA ALA A 80 -5.23 -8.84 2.68
C ALA A 80 -6.56 -8.66 1.96
N GLU A 81 -7.66 -8.67 2.69
CA GLU A 81 -8.99 -8.48 2.10
C GLU A 81 -9.13 -7.13 1.41
N ARG A 82 -8.68 -6.07 2.09
CA ARG A 82 -8.79 -4.71 1.57
C ARG A 82 -7.89 -4.51 0.34
N THR A 83 -6.74 -5.19 0.32
CA THR A 83 -5.86 -5.12 -0.84
C THR A 83 -6.54 -5.72 -2.07
N VAL A 84 -7.20 -6.86 -1.91
CA VAL A 84 -7.92 -7.49 -3.02
C VAL A 84 -9.03 -6.57 -3.51
N GLU A 85 -9.78 -5.95 -2.61
CA GLU A 85 -10.82 -5.01 -2.99
C GLU A 85 -10.26 -3.82 -3.76
N ALA A 86 -9.07 -3.37 -3.39
CA ALA A 86 -8.44 -2.21 -4.03
C ALA A 86 -8.04 -2.49 -5.48
N LEU A 87 -7.95 -3.74 -5.89
CA LEU A 87 -7.65 -4.06 -7.28
C LEU A 87 -8.73 -3.55 -8.24
N GLY A 88 -9.94 -3.37 -7.76
CA GLY A 88 -11.03 -2.84 -8.58
C GLY A 88 -11.19 -1.32 -8.52
N GLU A 89 -10.34 -0.64 -7.76
CA GLU A 89 -10.48 0.80 -7.61
C GLU A 89 -9.91 1.55 -8.81
N PRO A 90 -10.48 2.72 -9.15
CA PRO A 90 -9.84 3.61 -10.11
C PRO A 90 -8.56 4.17 -9.51
N THR A 91 -7.81 4.94 -10.31
CA THR A 91 -6.59 5.56 -9.81
C THR A 91 -6.88 6.41 -8.57
N GLY A 92 -5.94 6.43 -7.65
CA GLY A 92 -6.09 7.22 -6.43
C GLY A 92 -5.31 6.63 -5.27
N ILE A 93 -5.59 7.17 -4.10
CA ILE A 93 -4.94 6.75 -2.85
C ILE A 93 -6.00 6.06 -1.99
N VAL A 94 -5.69 4.86 -1.54
CA VAL A 94 -6.59 4.09 -0.68
C VAL A 94 -5.88 3.82 0.65
N ALA A 95 -6.51 4.19 1.75
CA ALA A 95 -5.97 3.91 3.07
C ALA A 95 -6.44 2.51 3.51
N ILE A 96 -5.48 1.68 3.90
CA ILE A 96 -5.76 0.31 4.37
C ILE A 96 -5.50 0.30 5.88
N ILE A 97 -6.51 0.68 6.61
CA ILE A 97 -6.48 0.75 8.08
C ILE A 97 -7.78 0.22 8.64
N ASP A 98 -7.73 -0.16 9.92
CA ASP A 98 -8.95 -0.61 10.62
C ASP A 98 -9.99 0.48 10.76
#